data_981b7ced31e9dfe746db94b461dd9879
#
_entry.id   981b7ced31e9dfe746db94b461dd9879
#
_cell.length_a   1.000
_cell.length_b   1.000
_cell.length_c   1.000
_cell.angle_alpha   90.00
_cell.angle_beta   90.00
_cell.angle_gamma   90.00
#
_symmetry.space_group_name_H-M   'P 1'
#
loop_
_entity.id
_entity.type
_entity.pdbx_description
1 polymer ?
#
loop_
_entity_poly.entity_id
_entity_poly.type
_entity_poly.pdbx_seq_one_letter_code
_entity_poly.pdbx_strand_id
1 'polypeptide(L)'
;NSAGGTGSRQYFNNTMLGEALIEFDVETRSIIVIADEETNLQIEGLIKELDKPKSQVLIKVAFVELTHNDNSDLGIDAIFNGSIGGGEGNALTAGTAFDLGGSGGLVQLNYDDVSVSMNAMAEEGRLEILSRPSILTRNNREALISVGSLVPFAQSGNVNSVTGVAIPQYEYESIGISLRVTPYITPHGLVELSLFPEISETTDEKIVVAEGLELPVFATRSAQTVVVTPNGKTVIIGGLMQDNKVETERKVPFLGDIPILGSLFKRTVKKDTKTELLIFLTPFIVQNPNDLVSLTEQERSGSTVKA
;
A
#
# COMPACT_ATOMS: atom_id res chain seq x y z
N ASN A 1 -47.11 -4.60 43.95
CA ASN A 1 -46.42 -5.74 44.56
C ASN A 1 -45.05 -5.90 43.90
N SER A 2 -44.07 -5.42 44.60
CA SER A 2 -42.65 -5.52 44.31
C SER A 2 -42.15 -6.94 44.60
N ALA A 3 -41.40 -7.53 43.72
CA ALA A 3 -40.51 -8.65 44.05
C ALA A 3 -39.09 -8.28 43.60
N GLY A 4 -38.31 -7.87 44.59
CA GLY A 4 -36.87 -7.68 44.43
C GLY A 4 -36.18 -9.02 44.25
N GLY A 5 -35.53 -9.20 43.11
CA GLY A 5 -34.61 -10.31 42.89
C GLY A 5 -33.24 -9.96 43.47
N THR A 6 -32.96 -10.44 44.66
CA THR A 6 -31.59 -10.52 45.20
C THR A 6 -30.81 -11.54 44.39
N GLY A 7 -29.97 -11.04 43.46
CA GLY A 7 -28.96 -11.88 42.80
C GLY A 7 -27.94 -12.37 43.81
N SER A 8 -28.10 -13.61 44.30
CA SER A 8 -27.09 -14.30 45.04
C SER A 8 -25.86 -14.51 44.18
N ARG A 9 -24.78 -13.78 44.46
CA ARG A 9 -23.46 -14.09 43.91
C ARG A 9 -23.06 -15.47 44.40
N GLN A 10 -23.01 -16.44 43.53
CA GLN A 10 -22.54 -17.78 43.80
C GLN A 10 -21.00 -17.72 43.86
N TYR A 11 -20.46 -17.70 45.09
CA TYR A 11 -19.04 -17.87 45.32
C TYR A 11 -18.69 -19.34 45.14
N PHE A 12 -17.74 -19.62 44.26
CA PHE A 12 -17.15 -20.96 44.17
C PHE A 12 -16.33 -21.21 45.43
N ASN A 13 -16.80 -22.04 46.31
CA ASN A 13 -16.03 -22.55 47.46
C ASN A 13 -14.86 -23.36 46.92
N ASN A 14 -13.69 -22.76 46.81
CA ASN A 14 -12.46 -23.49 46.52
C ASN A 14 -11.85 -23.91 47.85
N THR A 15 -12.05 -25.17 48.21
CA THR A 15 -11.70 -25.78 49.52
C THR A 15 -10.19 -25.92 49.76
N MET A 16 -9.32 -25.29 48.95
CA MET A 16 -7.86 -25.43 49.06
C MET A 16 -7.13 -24.17 49.62
N LEU A 17 -7.80 -23.09 49.76
CA LEU A 17 -7.25 -21.84 50.29
C LEU A 17 -8.28 -21.31 51.28
N GLY A 18 -7.97 -21.15 52.54
CA GLY A 18 -8.87 -20.69 53.59
C GLY A 18 -9.87 -19.60 53.20
N GLU A 19 -10.76 -19.21 54.09
CA GLU A 19 -11.74 -18.17 53.80
C GLU A 19 -11.02 -16.81 53.65
N ALA A 20 -11.02 -16.24 52.45
CA ALA A 20 -10.48 -14.90 52.16
C ALA A 20 -11.57 -14.03 51.55
N LEU A 21 -11.71 -12.81 52.08
CA LEU A 21 -12.49 -11.76 51.45
C LEU A 21 -11.54 -10.88 50.59
N ILE A 22 -11.77 -10.86 49.29
CA ILE A 22 -10.95 -10.07 48.35
C ILE A 22 -11.86 -9.03 47.74
N GLU A 23 -11.51 -7.76 47.88
CA GLU A 23 -12.18 -6.63 47.27
C GLU A 23 -11.14 -5.81 46.49
N PHE A 24 -11.53 -5.26 45.32
CA PHE A 24 -10.65 -4.41 44.52
C PHE A 24 -11.21 -3.00 44.44
N ASP A 25 -10.34 -2.01 44.60
CA ASP A 25 -10.64 -0.60 44.39
C ASP A 25 -10.07 -0.19 43.02
N VAL A 26 -10.97 0.22 42.13
CA VAL A 26 -10.62 0.63 40.77
C VAL A 26 -9.94 2.01 40.77
N GLU A 27 -10.30 2.91 41.68
CA GLU A 27 -9.76 4.26 41.72
C GLU A 27 -8.30 4.26 42.18
N THR A 28 -8.02 3.58 43.28
CA THR A 28 -6.66 3.49 43.82
C THR A 28 -5.84 2.38 43.22
N ARG A 29 -6.46 1.51 42.39
CA ARG A 29 -5.85 0.30 41.80
C ARG A 29 -5.22 -0.63 42.84
N SER A 30 -5.85 -0.74 43.97
CA SER A 30 -5.43 -1.59 45.09
C SER A 30 -6.38 -2.75 45.32
N ILE A 31 -5.84 -3.82 45.91
CA ILE A 31 -6.59 -5.01 46.29
C ILE A 31 -6.58 -5.06 47.83
N ILE A 32 -7.77 -5.14 48.43
CA ILE A 32 -7.94 -5.29 49.87
C ILE A 32 -8.20 -6.78 50.09
N VAL A 33 -7.35 -7.39 50.91
CA VAL A 33 -7.46 -8.80 51.28
C VAL A 33 -7.66 -8.92 52.80
N ILE A 34 -8.69 -9.61 53.21
CA ILE A 34 -8.97 -9.94 54.62
C ILE A 34 -8.96 -11.45 54.71
N ALA A 35 -7.94 -12.05 55.33
CA ALA A 35 -7.73 -13.46 55.47
C ALA A 35 -6.92 -13.74 56.73
N ASP A 36 -6.80 -15.04 57.10
CA ASP A 36 -5.84 -15.48 58.11
C ASP A 36 -4.39 -15.28 57.64
N GLU A 37 -3.43 -15.28 58.55
CA GLU A 37 -2.02 -14.95 58.27
C GLU A 37 -1.39 -15.88 57.22
N GLU A 38 -1.69 -17.20 57.28
CA GLU A 38 -1.15 -18.19 56.33
C GLU A 38 -1.72 -17.98 54.91
N THR A 39 -3.02 -17.81 54.79
CA THR A 39 -3.69 -17.50 53.50
C THR A 39 -3.25 -16.16 52.93
N ASN A 40 -3.05 -15.16 53.78
CA ASN A 40 -2.59 -13.83 53.31
C ASN A 40 -1.17 -13.91 52.71
N LEU A 41 -0.24 -14.66 53.32
CA LEU A 41 1.10 -14.86 52.76
C LEU A 41 1.06 -15.58 51.40
N GLN A 42 0.17 -16.57 51.24
CA GLN A 42 0.00 -17.24 49.94
C GLN A 42 -0.58 -16.32 48.90
N ILE A 43 -1.57 -15.50 49.23
CA ILE A 43 -2.17 -14.51 48.33
C ILE A 43 -1.15 -13.44 47.96
N GLU A 44 -0.35 -12.93 48.91
CA GLU A 44 0.73 -11.97 48.62
C GLU A 44 1.76 -12.55 47.63
N GLY A 45 2.13 -13.83 47.82
CA GLY A 45 3.01 -14.55 46.90
C GLY A 45 2.44 -14.62 45.48
N LEU A 46 1.15 -14.96 45.36
CA LEU A 46 0.45 -15.02 44.07
C LEU A 46 0.34 -13.68 43.42
N ILE A 47 0.01 -12.62 44.19
CA ILE A 47 -0.07 -11.26 43.67
C ILE A 47 1.30 -10.79 43.13
N LYS A 48 2.40 -11.02 43.88
CA LYS A 48 3.76 -10.71 43.42
C LYS A 48 4.16 -11.46 42.16
N GLU A 49 3.65 -12.65 41.94
CA GLU A 49 3.90 -13.43 40.73
C GLU A 49 3.09 -12.91 39.53
N LEU A 50 1.86 -12.44 39.76
CA LEU A 50 0.95 -11.94 38.75
C LEU A 50 1.17 -10.47 38.40
N ASP A 51 1.61 -9.65 39.37
CA ASP A 51 1.86 -8.20 39.20
C ASP A 51 3.24 -7.95 38.60
N LYS A 52 3.45 -8.51 37.42
CA LYS A 52 4.65 -8.25 36.60
C LYS A 52 4.32 -7.26 35.49
N PRO A 53 5.23 -6.32 35.20
CA PRO A 53 5.04 -5.42 34.07
C PRO A 53 4.87 -6.22 32.79
N LYS A 54 3.78 -5.95 32.06
CA LYS A 54 3.49 -6.64 30.81
C LYS A 54 4.47 -6.16 29.73
N SER A 55 5.16 -7.11 29.13
CA SER A 55 6.06 -6.86 28.01
C SER A 55 5.34 -6.14 26.87
N GLN A 56 6.07 -5.31 26.16
CA GLN A 56 5.64 -4.59 24.97
C GLN A 56 6.36 -5.12 23.75
N VAL A 57 5.79 -4.89 22.59
CA VAL A 57 6.41 -5.24 21.31
C VAL A 57 6.40 -4.00 20.42
N LEU A 58 7.58 -3.59 19.95
CA LEU A 58 7.72 -2.62 18.88
C LEU A 58 7.68 -3.40 17.56
N ILE A 59 6.70 -3.12 16.75
CA ILE A 59 6.49 -3.76 15.46
C ILE A 59 6.88 -2.77 14.36
N LYS A 60 7.81 -3.17 13.50
CA LYS A 60 8.23 -2.40 12.34
C LYS A 60 7.84 -3.17 11.10
N VAL A 61 7.11 -2.51 10.22
CA VAL A 61 6.77 -3.03 8.90
C VAL A 61 7.49 -2.16 7.87
N ALA A 62 7.98 -2.75 6.79
CA ALA A 62 8.53 -2.01 5.67
C ALA A 62 7.91 -2.52 4.38
N PHE A 63 7.36 -1.60 3.60
CA PHE A 63 6.93 -1.85 2.23
C PHE A 63 8.02 -1.32 1.31
N VAL A 64 8.51 -2.19 0.46
CA VAL A 64 9.49 -1.84 -0.58
C VAL A 64 8.84 -2.15 -1.92
N GLU A 65 8.64 -1.12 -2.71
CA GLU A 65 8.14 -1.27 -4.08
C GLU A 65 9.17 -0.71 -5.03
N LEU A 66 9.49 -1.51 -6.04
CA LEU A 66 10.38 -1.15 -7.12
C LEU A 66 9.64 -1.34 -8.43
N THR A 67 9.50 -0.24 -9.19
CA THR A 67 8.96 -0.29 -10.54
C THR A 67 10.06 0.14 -11.52
N HIS A 68 10.31 -0.73 -12.50
CA HIS A 68 11.25 -0.48 -13.59
C HIS A 68 10.48 -0.48 -14.91
N ASN A 69 10.62 0.61 -15.65
CA ASN A 69 10.02 0.79 -16.97
C ASN A 69 11.13 0.88 -18.02
N ASP A 70 11.05 0.03 -19.03
CA ASP A 70 11.92 0.07 -20.21
C ASP A 70 11.03 0.14 -21.45
N ASN A 71 11.00 1.31 -22.07
CA ASN A 71 10.16 1.60 -23.21
C ASN A 71 11.02 1.91 -24.42
N SER A 72 10.71 1.32 -25.55
CA SER A 72 11.33 1.68 -26.82
C SER A 72 10.30 1.86 -27.92
N ASP A 73 10.48 2.89 -28.70
CA ASP A 73 9.63 3.23 -29.86
C ASP A 73 10.53 3.52 -31.05
N LEU A 74 10.47 2.65 -32.05
CA LEU A 74 11.22 2.77 -33.28
C LEU A 74 10.27 2.66 -34.46
N GLY A 75 10.22 3.71 -35.28
CA GLY A 75 9.38 3.73 -36.47
C GLY A 75 9.81 4.74 -37.51
N ILE A 76 9.49 4.46 -38.75
CA ILE A 76 9.65 5.36 -39.87
C ILE A 76 8.29 5.53 -40.55
N ASP A 77 7.92 6.78 -40.79
CA ASP A 77 6.70 7.15 -41.49
C ASP A 77 7.08 7.92 -42.75
N ALA A 78 6.63 7.45 -43.87
CA ALA A 78 6.87 8.07 -45.17
C ALA A 78 5.54 8.39 -45.85
N ILE A 79 5.30 9.65 -46.12
CA ILE A 79 4.09 10.15 -46.80
C ILE A 79 4.49 10.75 -48.11
N PHE A 80 3.87 10.32 -49.20
CA PHE A 80 3.98 10.89 -50.54
C PHE A 80 2.66 11.62 -50.88
N ASN A 81 2.74 12.89 -51.15
CA ASN A 81 1.62 13.74 -51.57
C ASN A 81 1.85 14.19 -53.00
N GLY A 82 1.53 13.35 -53.96
CA GLY A 82 1.74 13.69 -55.38
C GLY A 82 0.43 13.88 -56.11
N SER A 83 0.50 14.62 -57.23
CA SER A 83 -0.58 14.78 -58.20
C SER A 83 -0.39 13.80 -59.37
N ILE A 84 -1.34 12.92 -59.63
CA ILE A 84 -1.29 12.04 -60.78
C ILE A 84 -2.11 12.67 -61.90
N GLY A 85 -1.41 13.10 -63.00
CA GLY A 85 -2.05 13.59 -64.22
C GLY A 85 -2.48 15.03 -64.12
N GLY A 86 -1.91 15.93 -64.83
CA GLY A 86 -2.01 17.39 -64.93
C GLY A 86 -3.39 18.08 -64.95
N GLY A 87 -4.29 17.65 -64.05
CA GLY A 87 -5.61 18.23 -63.82
C GLY A 87 -5.79 18.57 -62.35
N GLU A 88 -6.28 19.78 -62.09
CA GLU A 88 -6.66 20.22 -60.74
C GLU A 88 -7.73 19.26 -60.17
N GLY A 89 -7.34 18.42 -59.19
CA GLY A 89 -8.29 17.63 -58.43
C GLY A 89 -7.87 16.17 -58.08
N ASN A 90 -6.80 15.61 -58.66
CA ASN A 90 -6.38 14.25 -58.35
C ASN A 90 -5.09 14.27 -57.49
N ALA A 91 -5.25 14.53 -56.19
CA ALA A 91 -4.18 14.34 -55.20
C ALA A 91 -4.10 12.87 -54.81
N LEU A 92 -2.97 12.24 -55.00
CA LEU A 92 -2.67 10.91 -54.45
C LEU A 92 -1.85 11.09 -53.19
N THR A 93 -2.41 10.71 -52.05
CA THR A 93 -1.68 10.59 -50.82
C THR A 93 -1.43 9.11 -50.55
N ALA A 94 -0.19 8.69 -50.53
CA ALA A 94 0.23 7.35 -50.20
C ALA A 94 1.30 7.42 -49.10
N GLY A 95 1.14 6.62 -48.04
CA GLY A 95 2.11 6.67 -46.96
C GLY A 95 1.89 5.59 -45.89
N THR A 96 2.78 5.49 -44.96
CA THR A 96 2.75 4.50 -43.89
C THR A 96 1.94 4.98 -42.68
N ALA A 97 1.66 6.28 -42.52
CA ALA A 97 0.77 6.90 -41.51
C ALA A 97 0.72 6.19 -40.13
N PHE A 98 1.88 5.96 -39.52
CA PHE A 98 1.98 5.27 -38.21
C PHE A 98 1.73 6.18 -37.03
N ASP A 99 1.41 7.45 -37.26
CA ASP A 99 1.19 8.46 -36.21
C ASP A 99 2.38 8.55 -35.25
N LEU A 100 3.50 9.03 -35.73
CA LEU A 100 4.74 9.21 -34.95
C LEU A 100 4.70 10.44 -34.00
N GLY A 101 3.52 10.90 -33.59
CA GLY A 101 3.32 12.02 -32.68
C GLY A 101 3.75 11.70 -31.26
N GLY A 102 5.04 11.60 -30.97
CA GLY A 102 5.61 11.34 -29.65
C GLY A 102 6.73 12.30 -29.29
N SER A 103 6.97 12.45 -27.98
CA SER A 103 8.12 13.17 -27.42
C SER A 103 9.37 12.31 -27.58
N GLY A 104 9.98 12.31 -28.73
CA GLY A 104 11.20 11.53 -29.00
C GLY A 104 12.09 12.20 -30.03
N GLY A 105 13.20 11.57 -30.37
CA GLY A 105 14.08 12.00 -31.43
C GLY A 105 13.37 11.87 -32.77
N LEU A 106 12.64 12.90 -33.19
CA LEU A 106 11.95 12.97 -34.46
C LEU A 106 12.86 13.62 -35.48
N VAL A 107 13.20 12.90 -36.54
CA VAL A 107 13.83 13.44 -37.73
C VAL A 107 12.81 13.50 -38.84
N GLN A 108 12.51 14.71 -39.33
CA GLN A 108 11.57 14.91 -40.41
C GLN A 108 12.30 15.50 -41.61
N LEU A 109 12.20 14.85 -42.75
CA LEU A 109 12.72 15.31 -44.03
C LEU A 109 11.54 15.57 -44.96
N ASN A 110 11.39 16.81 -45.37
CA ASN A 110 10.37 17.22 -46.32
C ASN A 110 11.07 17.66 -47.62
N TYR A 111 10.73 17.02 -48.72
CA TYR A 111 11.21 17.37 -50.04
C TYR A 111 10.06 17.31 -51.06
N ASP A 112 9.66 18.45 -51.61
CA ASP A 112 8.50 18.61 -52.51
C ASP A 112 7.27 17.81 -52.01
N ASP A 113 6.92 16.73 -52.70
CA ASP A 113 5.76 15.89 -52.46
C ASP A 113 6.03 14.76 -51.48
N VAL A 114 7.26 14.64 -50.93
CA VAL A 114 7.67 13.53 -50.05
C VAL A 114 8.00 14.04 -48.65
N SER A 115 7.35 13.49 -47.66
CA SER A 115 7.64 13.68 -46.23
C SER A 115 8.07 12.34 -45.60
N VAL A 116 9.26 12.31 -45.03
CA VAL A 116 9.76 11.15 -44.27
C VAL A 116 10.01 11.58 -42.84
N SER A 117 9.36 10.89 -41.92
CA SER A 117 9.51 11.10 -40.49
C SER A 117 10.08 9.81 -39.84
N MET A 118 11.13 9.95 -39.07
CA MET A 118 11.72 8.87 -38.30
C MET A 118 11.62 9.19 -36.80
N ASN A 119 11.06 8.28 -36.03
CA ASN A 119 11.03 8.34 -34.58
C ASN A 119 11.91 7.24 -34.00
N ALA A 120 12.83 7.61 -33.13
CA ALA A 120 13.60 6.67 -32.33
C ALA A 120 13.65 7.19 -30.90
N MET A 121 13.02 6.46 -29.99
CA MET A 121 12.96 6.79 -28.57
C MET A 121 13.26 5.56 -27.73
N ALA A 122 14.10 5.74 -26.73
CA ALA A 122 14.28 4.78 -25.65
C ALA A 122 14.11 5.55 -24.33
N GLU A 123 13.29 5.03 -23.45
CA GLU A 123 13.01 5.60 -22.13
C GLU A 123 13.19 4.54 -21.08
N GLU A 124 14.05 4.79 -20.09
CA GLU A 124 14.24 3.95 -18.93
C GLU A 124 13.86 4.74 -17.68
N GLY A 125 12.91 4.21 -16.93
CA GLY A 125 12.43 4.79 -15.68
C GLY A 125 12.55 3.83 -14.51
N ARG A 126 12.95 4.35 -13.34
CA ARG A 126 13.00 3.58 -12.09
C ARG A 126 12.29 4.37 -11.00
N LEU A 127 11.31 3.74 -10.37
CA LEU A 127 10.61 4.27 -9.21
C LEU A 127 10.86 3.33 -8.02
N GLU A 128 11.30 3.90 -6.90
CA GLU A 128 11.49 3.17 -5.64
C GLU A 128 10.68 3.84 -4.55
N ILE A 129 9.77 3.09 -3.94
CA ILE A 129 8.95 3.55 -2.81
C ILE A 129 9.33 2.73 -1.60
N LEU A 130 9.64 3.42 -0.50
CA LEU A 130 9.96 2.81 0.78
C LEU A 130 9.13 3.44 1.88
N SER A 131 8.21 2.66 2.44
CA SER A 131 7.33 3.09 3.54
C SER A 131 7.55 2.22 4.77
N ARG A 132 7.77 2.84 5.94
CA ARG A 132 8.15 2.14 7.19
C ARG A 132 7.26 2.54 8.37
N PRO A 133 6.00 2.09 8.42
CA PRO A 133 5.19 2.29 9.62
C PRO A 133 5.74 1.47 10.78
N SER A 134 5.74 2.06 11.98
CA SER A 134 6.12 1.39 13.21
C SER A 134 5.16 1.73 14.34
N ILE A 135 4.87 0.76 15.19
CA ILE A 135 3.96 0.93 16.33
C ILE A 135 4.41 0.08 17.50
N LEU A 136 4.29 0.64 18.69
CA LEU A 136 4.55 -0.03 19.96
C LEU A 136 3.22 -0.39 20.63
N THR A 137 3.08 -1.64 21.04
CA THR A 137 1.88 -2.08 21.79
C THR A 137 2.24 -3.10 22.86
N ARG A 138 1.35 -3.27 23.85
CA ARG A 138 1.51 -4.30 24.87
C ARG A 138 1.19 -5.68 24.30
N ASN A 139 1.80 -6.71 24.89
CA ASN A 139 1.49 -8.08 24.60
C ASN A 139 -0.03 -8.35 24.67
N ASN A 140 -0.56 -9.03 23.65
CA ASN A 140 -1.98 -9.39 23.52
C ASN A 140 -2.94 -8.18 23.49
N ARG A 141 -2.49 -7.06 22.88
CA ARG A 141 -3.32 -5.87 22.67
C ARG A 141 -3.22 -5.40 21.23
N GLU A 142 -4.38 -5.22 20.61
CA GLU A 142 -4.47 -4.61 19.28
C GLU A 142 -4.02 -3.16 19.33
N ALA A 143 -3.29 -2.76 18.29
CA ALA A 143 -2.92 -1.38 18.03
C ALA A 143 -3.12 -1.05 16.56
N LEU A 144 -3.46 0.20 16.31
CA LEU A 144 -3.68 0.75 14.98
C LEU A 144 -2.88 2.05 14.84
N ILE A 145 -2.10 2.16 13.77
CA ILE A 145 -1.54 3.42 13.30
C ILE A 145 -2.07 3.68 11.89
N SER A 146 -2.56 4.89 11.67
CA SER A 146 -3.03 5.34 10.35
C SER A 146 -2.46 6.71 10.08
N VAL A 147 -1.77 6.86 8.95
CA VAL A 147 -1.14 8.10 8.51
C VAL A 147 -1.52 8.33 7.06
N GLY A 148 -2.24 9.41 6.79
CA GLY A 148 -2.72 9.65 5.43
C GLY A 148 -3.45 10.97 5.30
N SER A 149 -4.13 11.12 4.17
CA SER A 149 -4.95 12.27 3.82
C SER A 149 -6.34 11.83 3.38
N LEU A 150 -7.30 12.74 3.51
CA LEU A 150 -8.65 12.54 2.98
C LEU A 150 -8.72 13.12 1.58
N VAL A 151 -9.09 12.30 0.61
CA VAL A 151 -9.26 12.72 -0.79
C VAL A 151 -10.75 12.75 -1.09
N PRO A 152 -11.30 13.92 -1.49
CA PRO A 152 -12.70 14.00 -1.93
C PRO A 152 -12.85 13.36 -3.31
N PHE A 153 -13.89 12.56 -3.47
CA PHE A 153 -14.33 12.07 -4.76
C PHE A 153 -15.82 12.30 -4.94
N ALA A 154 -16.26 12.51 -6.19
CA ALA A 154 -17.65 12.75 -6.47
C ALA A 154 -18.42 11.42 -6.47
N GLN A 155 -19.38 11.29 -5.57
CA GLN A 155 -20.40 10.25 -5.64
C GLN A 155 -21.54 10.73 -6.57
N SER A 156 -22.33 9.80 -7.13
CA SER A 156 -23.39 10.12 -8.07
C SER A 156 -24.30 11.24 -7.54
N GLY A 157 -24.32 12.38 -8.25
CA GLY A 157 -25.14 13.52 -7.88
C GLY A 157 -26.63 13.28 -8.19
N ASN A 158 -27.49 13.80 -7.35
CA ASN A 158 -28.92 13.90 -7.66
C ASN A 158 -29.10 14.93 -8.78
N VAL A 159 -29.68 14.50 -9.91
CA VAL A 159 -30.06 15.43 -10.95
C VAL A 159 -31.34 16.17 -10.47
N ASN A 160 -31.25 17.47 -10.33
CA ASN A 160 -32.40 18.28 -10.04
C ASN A 160 -33.39 18.17 -11.23
N SER A 161 -34.53 17.54 -11.01
CA SER A 161 -35.54 17.27 -12.05
C SER A 161 -36.11 18.54 -12.69
N VAL A 162 -35.94 19.70 -12.07
CA VAL A 162 -36.48 20.98 -12.55
C VAL A 162 -35.49 21.74 -13.42
N THR A 163 -34.20 21.65 -13.13
CA THR A 163 -33.15 22.42 -13.82
C THR A 163 -32.23 21.56 -14.67
N GLY A 164 -32.30 20.23 -14.57
CA GLY A 164 -31.40 19.30 -15.27
C GLY A 164 -29.94 19.35 -14.78
N VAL A 165 -29.64 20.15 -13.73
CA VAL A 165 -28.32 20.32 -13.21
C VAL A 165 -27.98 19.19 -12.22
N ALA A 166 -26.91 18.46 -12.47
CA ALA A 166 -26.37 17.50 -11.52
C ALA A 166 -25.67 18.24 -10.38
N ILE A 167 -26.11 17.98 -9.14
CA ILE A 167 -25.44 18.50 -7.93
C ILE A 167 -24.50 17.38 -7.47
N PRO A 168 -23.18 17.54 -7.63
CA PRO A 168 -22.24 16.50 -7.19
C PRO A 168 -22.27 16.41 -5.66
N GLN A 169 -22.41 15.19 -5.16
CA GLN A 169 -22.20 14.86 -3.76
C GLN A 169 -20.78 14.35 -3.60
N TYR A 170 -20.03 14.91 -2.66
CA TYR A 170 -18.65 14.50 -2.40
C TYR A 170 -18.60 13.55 -1.22
N GLU A 171 -17.86 12.46 -1.39
CA GLU A 171 -17.46 11.55 -0.33
C GLU A 171 -15.95 11.66 -0.14
N TYR A 172 -15.46 11.34 1.07
CA TYR A 172 -14.05 11.43 1.39
C TYR A 172 -13.51 10.04 1.63
N GLU A 173 -12.49 9.65 0.87
CA GLU A 173 -11.75 8.42 1.08
C GLU A 173 -10.44 8.71 1.81
N SER A 174 -10.13 7.90 2.82
CA SER A 174 -8.88 7.99 3.56
C SER A 174 -7.79 7.20 2.83
N ILE A 175 -6.82 7.90 2.29
CA ILE A 175 -5.67 7.29 1.61
C ILE A 175 -4.40 7.50 2.42
N GLY A 176 -3.49 6.52 2.36
CA GLY A 176 -2.23 6.55 3.09
C GLY A 176 -1.83 5.18 3.59
N ILE A 177 -1.15 5.14 4.73
CA ILE A 177 -0.62 3.92 5.33
C ILE A 177 -1.40 3.60 6.59
N SER A 178 -1.91 2.38 6.68
CA SER A 178 -2.58 1.84 7.87
C SER A 178 -1.92 0.52 8.29
N LEU A 179 -1.66 0.37 9.57
CA LEU A 179 -1.13 -0.86 10.14
C LEU A 179 -1.94 -1.21 11.39
N ARG A 180 -2.69 -2.29 11.32
CA ARG A 180 -3.35 -2.92 12.47
C ARG A 180 -2.59 -4.17 12.85
N VAL A 181 -2.27 -4.32 14.13
CA VAL A 181 -1.46 -5.44 14.60
C VAL A 181 -1.81 -5.84 16.04
N THR A 182 -1.80 -7.15 16.28
CA THR A 182 -1.92 -7.74 17.62
C THR A 182 -0.75 -8.70 17.84
N PRO A 183 0.20 -8.39 18.73
CA PRO A 183 1.32 -9.27 19.05
C PRO A 183 0.96 -10.24 20.19
N TYR A 184 1.50 -11.45 20.14
CA TYR A 184 1.51 -12.41 21.21
C TYR A 184 2.92 -12.97 21.42
N ILE A 185 3.47 -12.79 22.63
CA ILE A 185 4.80 -13.29 22.97
C ILE A 185 4.64 -14.72 23.50
N THR A 186 5.24 -15.67 22.79
CA THR A 186 5.22 -17.09 23.20
C THR A 186 6.18 -17.33 24.36
N PRO A 187 5.98 -18.42 25.15
CA PRO A 187 6.90 -18.79 26.24
C PRO A 187 8.35 -19.02 25.80
N HIS A 188 8.58 -19.31 24.53
CA HIS A 188 9.91 -19.53 23.96
C HIS A 188 10.58 -18.25 23.42
N GLY A 189 10.00 -17.07 23.65
CA GLY A 189 10.55 -15.79 23.21
C GLY A 189 10.36 -15.49 21.73
N LEU A 190 9.50 -16.25 21.03
CA LEU A 190 9.03 -15.92 19.70
C LEU A 190 7.86 -14.94 19.79
N VAL A 191 7.64 -14.17 18.74
CA VAL A 191 6.49 -13.25 18.62
C VAL A 191 5.57 -13.76 17.52
N GLU A 192 4.36 -14.11 17.90
CA GLU A 192 3.25 -14.34 16.99
C GLU A 192 2.54 -12.99 16.74
N LEU A 193 2.31 -12.67 15.51
CA LEU A 193 1.75 -11.39 15.08
C LEU A 193 0.59 -11.62 14.13
N SER A 194 -0.59 -11.20 14.55
CA SER A 194 -1.73 -11.02 13.66
C SER A 194 -1.70 -9.59 13.14
N LEU A 195 -1.53 -9.40 11.83
CA LEU A 195 -1.34 -8.08 11.25
C LEU A 195 -2.10 -7.87 9.95
N PHE A 196 -2.51 -6.63 9.77
CA PHE A 196 -3.17 -6.13 8.56
C PHE A 196 -2.53 -4.79 8.16
N PRO A 197 -1.40 -4.83 7.43
CA PRO A 197 -0.81 -3.66 6.82
C PRO A 197 -1.54 -3.31 5.52
N GLU A 198 -1.76 -2.02 5.30
CA GLU A 198 -2.43 -1.48 4.12
C GLU A 198 -1.76 -0.18 3.70
N ILE A 199 -1.53 -0.03 2.39
CA ILE A 199 -1.13 1.23 1.75
C ILE A 199 -2.12 1.52 0.66
N SER A 200 -2.66 2.72 0.66
CA SER A 200 -3.48 3.26 -0.43
C SER A 200 -2.92 4.60 -0.89
N GLU A 201 -2.92 4.81 -2.18
CA GLU A 201 -2.42 6.03 -2.81
C GLU A 201 -3.30 6.40 -4.01
N THR A 202 -3.29 7.68 -4.37
CA THR A 202 -3.89 8.14 -5.64
C THR A 202 -2.92 7.88 -6.77
N THR A 203 -3.40 7.32 -7.86
CA THR A 203 -2.62 7.20 -9.10
C THR A 203 -2.79 8.45 -9.95
N ASP A 204 -1.89 8.64 -10.92
CA ASP A 204 -2.02 9.72 -11.93
C ASP A 204 -3.15 9.44 -12.92
N GLU A 205 -3.67 8.21 -12.92
CA GLU A 205 -4.80 7.80 -13.76
C GLU A 205 -6.09 8.41 -13.24
N LYS A 206 -6.89 8.95 -14.15
CA LYS A 206 -8.19 9.52 -13.85
C LYS A 206 -9.24 8.90 -14.76
N ILE A 207 -10.41 8.67 -14.22
CA ILE A 207 -11.57 8.16 -14.96
C ILE A 207 -12.49 9.33 -15.25
N VAL A 208 -12.74 9.60 -16.54
CA VAL A 208 -13.73 10.59 -16.98
C VAL A 208 -15.12 9.97 -16.89
N VAL A 209 -15.92 10.45 -15.97
CA VAL A 209 -17.29 9.94 -15.74
C VAL A 209 -18.32 10.77 -16.50
N ALA A 210 -18.09 12.07 -16.64
CA ALA A 210 -18.90 12.99 -17.42
C ALA A 210 -18.02 14.14 -17.93
N GLU A 211 -18.56 14.93 -18.86
CA GLU A 211 -17.86 16.11 -19.39
C GLU A 211 -17.50 17.06 -18.22
N GLY A 212 -16.19 17.26 -18.00
CA GLY A 212 -15.67 18.08 -16.91
C GLY A 212 -15.62 17.42 -15.53
N LEU A 213 -15.96 16.11 -15.40
CA LEU A 213 -15.89 15.37 -14.15
C LEU A 213 -14.90 14.19 -14.28
N GLU A 214 -13.73 14.36 -13.68
CA GLU A 214 -12.69 13.33 -13.56
C GLU A 214 -12.63 12.80 -12.14
N LEU A 215 -12.61 11.48 -11.99
CA LEU A 215 -12.44 10.81 -10.70
C LEU A 215 -11.01 10.25 -10.57
N PRO A 216 -10.36 10.41 -9.41
CA PRO A 216 -9.07 9.80 -9.16
C PRO A 216 -9.21 8.27 -9.04
N VAL A 217 -8.20 7.54 -9.49
CA VAL A 217 -8.08 6.10 -9.27
C VAL A 217 -7.20 5.87 -8.03
N PHE A 218 -7.66 5.00 -7.15
CA PHE A 218 -6.94 4.62 -5.94
C PHE A 218 -6.27 3.27 -6.14
N ALA A 219 -4.97 3.19 -5.87
CA ALA A 219 -4.23 1.94 -5.79
C ALA A 219 -4.11 1.53 -4.33
N THR A 220 -4.58 0.33 -3.99
CA THR A 220 -4.52 -0.20 -2.63
C THR A 220 -3.72 -1.50 -2.63
N ARG A 221 -2.79 -1.61 -1.68
CA ARG A 221 -1.99 -2.79 -1.41
C ARG A 221 -2.19 -3.18 0.04
N SER A 222 -2.74 -4.36 0.28
CA SER A 222 -2.99 -4.86 1.63
C SER A 222 -2.61 -6.32 1.76
N ALA A 223 -2.28 -6.73 2.97
CA ALA A 223 -2.03 -8.13 3.33
C ALA A 223 -2.64 -8.43 4.69
N GLN A 224 -3.26 -9.58 4.84
CA GLN A 224 -3.75 -10.07 6.13
C GLN A 224 -3.09 -11.40 6.42
N THR A 225 -2.36 -11.48 7.53
CA THR A 225 -1.61 -12.69 7.85
C THR A 225 -1.38 -12.84 9.35
N VAL A 226 -1.09 -14.09 9.75
CA VAL A 226 -0.57 -14.42 11.08
C VAL A 226 0.79 -15.07 10.88
N VAL A 227 1.81 -14.53 11.53
CA VAL A 227 3.19 -14.99 11.39
C VAL A 227 3.86 -15.12 12.75
N VAL A 228 4.73 -16.13 12.89
CA VAL A 228 5.57 -16.31 14.08
C VAL A 228 7.02 -16.05 13.70
N THR A 229 7.67 -15.13 14.40
CA THR A 229 9.04 -14.73 14.11
C THR A 229 9.87 -14.56 15.38
N PRO A 230 11.19 -14.83 15.33
CA PRO A 230 12.06 -14.55 16.45
C PRO A 230 12.22 -13.04 16.70
N ASN A 231 12.45 -12.67 17.96
CA ASN A 231 12.73 -11.30 18.38
C ASN A 231 13.87 -10.67 17.57
N GLY A 232 13.66 -9.48 17.04
CA GLY A 232 14.66 -8.69 16.28
C GLY A 232 15.00 -9.25 14.89
N LYS A 233 14.30 -10.28 14.40
CA LYS A 233 14.54 -10.84 13.07
C LYS A 233 13.52 -10.33 12.07
N THR A 234 14.01 -9.94 10.89
CA THR A 234 13.18 -9.51 9.77
C THR A 234 12.74 -10.72 8.97
N VAL A 235 11.45 -10.79 8.68
CA VAL A 235 10.83 -11.80 7.81
C VAL A 235 10.03 -11.13 6.71
N ILE A 236 9.94 -11.77 5.56
CA ILE A 236 9.05 -11.36 4.48
C ILE A 236 7.70 -11.99 4.74
N ILE A 237 6.65 -11.16 4.84
CA ILE A 237 5.27 -11.61 5.09
C ILE A 237 4.43 -11.69 3.83
N GLY A 238 4.88 -11.05 2.76
CA GLY A 238 4.20 -11.09 1.47
C GLY A 238 4.97 -10.32 0.41
N GLY A 239 4.55 -10.48 -0.82
CA GLY A 239 5.13 -9.76 -1.94
C GLY A 239 4.41 -10.07 -3.24
N LEU A 240 4.68 -9.25 -4.25
CA LEU A 240 4.20 -9.40 -5.62
C LEU A 240 5.36 -9.11 -6.57
N MET A 241 5.52 -9.97 -7.56
CA MET A 241 6.40 -9.71 -8.70
C MET A 241 5.54 -9.77 -9.97
N GLN A 242 5.52 -8.68 -10.70
CA GLN A 242 4.76 -8.57 -11.95
C GLN A 242 5.70 -8.12 -13.06
N ASP A 243 5.67 -8.83 -14.18
CA ASP A 243 6.41 -8.50 -15.40
C ASP A 243 5.37 -8.36 -16.53
N ASN A 244 5.23 -7.16 -17.04
CA ASN A 244 4.26 -6.82 -18.08
C ASN A 244 5.00 -6.35 -19.32
N LYS A 245 4.99 -7.20 -20.37
CA LYS A 245 5.62 -6.95 -21.65
C LYS A 245 4.59 -6.78 -22.74
N VAL A 246 4.58 -5.63 -23.34
CA VAL A 246 3.71 -5.31 -24.47
C VAL A 246 4.57 -4.94 -25.66
N GLU A 247 4.49 -5.74 -26.71
CA GLU A 247 5.12 -5.45 -28.00
C GLU A 247 4.02 -5.25 -29.05
N THR A 248 4.01 -4.06 -29.62
CA THR A 248 3.06 -3.69 -30.67
C THR A 248 3.84 -3.42 -31.96
N GLU A 249 3.65 -4.25 -32.97
CA GLU A 249 4.20 -4.07 -34.31
C GLU A 249 3.09 -3.61 -35.25
N ARG A 250 3.28 -2.48 -35.88
CA ARG A 250 2.45 -1.99 -36.98
C ARG A 250 3.29 -1.98 -38.25
N LYS A 251 2.84 -2.64 -39.30
CA LYS A 251 3.59 -2.73 -40.55
C LYS A 251 2.68 -2.64 -41.76
N VAL A 252 3.27 -2.19 -42.87
CA VAL A 252 2.61 -2.29 -44.17
C VAL A 252 2.70 -3.74 -44.65
N PRO A 253 1.58 -4.41 -44.97
CA PRO A 253 1.60 -5.79 -45.48
C PRO A 253 2.55 -5.92 -46.64
N PHE A 254 3.27 -7.07 -46.72
CA PHE A 254 4.28 -7.42 -47.70
C PHE A 254 5.57 -6.59 -47.65
N LEU A 255 5.51 -5.25 -47.55
CA LEU A 255 6.67 -4.36 -47.51
C LEU A 255 7.41 -4.45 -46.18
N GLY A 256 6.66 -4.53 -45.06
CA GLY A 256 7.22 -4.67 -43.73
C GLY A 256 7.89 -6.01 -43.44
N ASP A 257 7.67 -7.03 -44.32
CA ASP A 257 8.24 -8.38 -44.17
C ASP A 257 9.52 -8.58 -45.00
N ILE A 258 9.95 -7.56 -45.75
CA ILE A 258 11.17 -7.65 -46.58
C ILE A 258 12.41 -7.62 -45.65
N PRO A 259 13.31 -8.60 -45.75
CA PRO A 259 14.55 -8.59 -44.99
C PRO A 259 15.34 -7.29 -45.21
N ILE A 260 15.84 -6.67 -44.14
CA ILE A 260 16.61 -5.44 -44.12
C ILE A 260 15.77 -4.20 -44.42
N LEU A 261 15.00 -4.14 -45.50
CA LEU A 261 14.19 -3.00 -45.93
C LEU A 261 12.86 -2.92 -45.18
N GLY A 262 12.36 -3.97 -44.56
CA GLY A 262 11.08 -4.02 -43.86
C GLY A 262 11.05 -3.09 -42.66
N SER A 263 12.20 -2.76 -42.05
CA SER A 263 12.29 -1.79 -40.94
C SER A 263 11.82 -0.39 -41.32
N LEU A 264 11.89 -0.02 -42.59
CA LEU A 264 11.40 1.26 -43.11
C LEU A 264 9.88 1.33 -43.24
N PHE A 265 9.21 0.18 -43.18
CA PHE A 265 7.76 0.04 -43.38
C PHE A 265 7.06 -0.55 -42.15
N LYS A 266 7.70 -0.42 -40.98
CA LYS A 266 7.13 -0.87 -39.72
C LYS A 266 7.49 0.06 -38.55
N ARG A 267 6.59 0.10 -37.57
CA ARG A 267 6.81 0.72 -36.26
C ARG A 267 6.70 -0.36 -35.19
N THR A 268 7.69 -0.42 -34.34
CA THR A 268 7.72 -1.35 -33.20
C THR A 268 7.75 -0.55 -31.91
N VAL A 269 6.74 -0.72 -31.09
CA VAL A 269 6.64 -0.13 -29.75
C VAL A 269 6.74 -1.25 -28.74
N LYS A 270 7.76 -1.21 -27.90
CA LYS A 270 7.95 -2.14 -26.77
C LYS A 270 7.79 -1.38 -25.48
N LYS A 271 7.00 -1.95 -24.59
CA LYS A 271 6.82 -1.48 -23.21
C LYS A 271 7.05 -2.65 -22.28
N ASP A 272 8.07 -2.55 -21.45
CA ASP A 272 8.42 -3.53 -20.42
C ASP A 272 8.31 -2.85 -19.06
N THR A 273 7.36 -3.29 -18.24
CA THR A 273 7.13 -2.76 -16.90
C THR A 273 7.27 -3.90 -15.90
N LYS A 274 8.25 -3.77 -15.03
CA LYS A 274 8.51 -4.69 -13.94
C LYS A 274 8.17 -4.03 -12.61
N THR A 275 7.27 -4.63 -11.86
CA THR A 275 6.90 -4.17 -10.53
C THR A 275 7.18 -5.26 -9.51
N GLU A 276 7.96 -4.93 -8.49
CA GLU A 276 8.28 -5.81 -7.37
C GLU A 276 7.83 -5.14 -6.08
N LEU A 277 6.95 -5.78 -5.34
CA LEU A 277 6.50 -5.35 -4.02
C LEU A 277 6.91 -6.40 -3.00
N LEU A 278 7.60 -5.98 -1.93
CA LEU A 278 7.96 -6.83 -0.80
C LEU A 278 7.52 -6.17 0.50
N ILE A 279 6.93 -6.97 1.39
CA ILE A 279 6.49 -6.52 2.71
C ILE A 279 7.32 -7.25 3.76
N PHE A 280 8.10 -6.48 4.52
CA PHE A 280 8.96 -6.96 5.60
C PHE A 280 8.35 -6.65 6.95
N LEU A 281 8.62 -7.53 7.92
CA LEU A 281 8.17 -7.39 9.29
C LEU A 281 9.33 -7.68 10.25
N THR A 282 9.50 -6.82 11.26
CA THR A 282 10.51 -6.99 12.31
C THR A 282 9.90 -6.64 13.67
N PRO A 283 9.68 -7.60 14.57
CA PRO A 283 9.26 -7.31 15.94
C PRO A 283 10.46 -7.16 16.88
N PHE A 284 10.32 -6.31 17.89
CA PHE A 284 11.25 -6.16 19.00
C PHE A 284 10.49 -6.25 20.33
N ILE A 285 10.84 -7.24 21.15
CA ILE A 285 10.28 -7.39 22.50
C ILE A 285 10.98 -6.40 23.43
N VAL A 286 10.19 -5.61 24.15
CA VAL A 286 10.64 -4.67 25.16
C VAL A 286 10.10 -5.15 26.52
N GLN A 287 10.98 -5.62 27.37
CA GLN A 287 10.62 -6.13 28.68
C GLN A 287 10.63 -5.03 29.74
N ASN A 288 11.60 -4.10 29.67
CA ASN A 288 11.76 -3.01 30.59
C ASN A 288 11.47 -1.67 29.92
N PRO A 289 10.79 -0.74 30.60
CA PRO A 289 10.56 0.60 30.06
C PRO A 289 11.86 1.37 29.70
N ASN A 290 12.97 1.08 30.36
CA ASN A 290 14.26 1.71 30.08
C ASN A 290 14.82 1.30 28.69
N ASP A 291 14.48 0.11 28.20
CA ASP A 291 14.91 -0.35 26.87
C ASP A 291 14.24 0.46 25.75
N LEU A 292 13.08 1.09 26.05
CA LEU A 292 12.39 1.99 25.12
C LEU A 292 13.22 3.24 24.80
N VAL A 293 13.99 3.74 25.76
CA VAL A 293 14.80 4.96 25.55
C VAL A 293 15.86 4.67 24.49
N SER A 294 16.57 3.55 24.60
CA SER A 294 17.61 3.16 23.63
C SER A 294 17.02 2.90 22.22
N LEU A 295 15.87 2.24 22.12
CA LEU A 295 15.17 2.02 20.86
C LEU A 295 14.67 3.34 20.24
N THR A 296 14.17 4.26 21.08
CA THR A 296 13.74 5.59 20.64
C THR A 296 14.91 6.40 20.09
N GLU A 297 16.08 6.33 20.71
CA GLU A 297 17.29 6.99 20.23
C GLU A 297 17.76 6.39 18.90
N GLN A 298 17.69 5.08 18.73
CA GLN A 298 18.00 4.41 17.46
C GLN A 298 17.05 4.85 16.35
N GLU A 299 15.74 4.89 16.59
CA GLU A 299 14.76 5.37 15.61
C GLU A 299 14.99 6.85 15.26
N ARG A 300 15.29 7.67 16.27
CA ARG A 300 15.59 9.09 16.09
C ARG A 300 16.87 9.31 15.30
N SER A 301 17.90 8.51 15.50
CA SER A 301 19.16 8.60 14.75
C SER A 301 19.01 8.20 13.28
N GLY A 302 18.06 7.32 12.96
CA GLY A 302 17.66 6.94 11.60
C GLY A 302 16.70 7.92 10.92
N SER A 303 16.17 8.89 11.68
CA SER A 303 15.26 9.93 11.17
C SER A 303 16.03 11.23 10.91
N THR A 304 15.64 11.97 9.87
CA THR A 304 16.14 13.33 9.59
C THR A 304 15.60 14.38 10.56
N VAL A 305 14.68 14.03 11.43
CA VAL A 305 14.09 14.93 12.44
C VAL A 305 15.08 15.12 13.58
N LYS A 306 15.81 16.23 13.55
CA LYS A 306 16.60 16.72 14.68
C LYS A 306 15.67 17.54 15.58
N ALA A 307 15.48 17.13 16.83
CA ALA A 307 14.76 17.94 17.82
C ALA A 307 15.72 18.98 18.41
#